data_b798e9e772d0c9ed7767e6a78d1bef31
#
_entry.id   b798e9e772d0c9ed7767e6a78d1bef31
#
_cell.length_a   1.000
_cell.length_b   1.000
_cell.length_c   1.000
_cell.angle_alpha   90.00
_cell.angle_beta   90.00
_cell.angle_gamma   90.00
#
_symmetry.space_group_name_H-M   'P 1'
#
loop_
_entity.id
_entity.type
_entity.pdbx_description
1 polymer ?
#
loop_
_entity_poly.entity_id
_entity_poly.type
_entity_poly.pdbx_seq_one_letter_code
_entity_poly.pdbx_strand_id
1 'polypeptide(L)'
;MTIPDGLALALFVLCWLAYGPLLALLARRSGSLNDDMLVVRRAWMMAMTHREVRIVDSQLMGHTINSAGFFASTNLLLIAAVAGILFGGDQALQGFASVGAEPVPTRLLEAKLALVLLCLARGLLDFIWSIRQMNYALALIGAAPELHAEADRESLGEAAASLLNPALSAFSQGVRGYYFALAAAAWLFGSLWLAIGVVAVFCLLVWRQAASPAARAVRASRRLLEPHLPKR
;
A
#
# COMPACT_ATOMS: atom_id res chain seq x y z
N MET A 1 -5.85 9.71 29.34
CA MET A 1 -6.38 8.69 28.41
C MET A 1 -7.57 8.04 29.10
N THR A 2 -8.73 8.09 28.50
CA THR A 2 -9.95 7.48 29.06
C THR A 2 -10.01 5.99 28.69
N ILE A 3 -10.85 5.21 29.39
CA ILE A 3 -11.04 3.79 29.04
C ILE A 3 -11.49 3.63 27.58
N PRO A 4 -12.46 4.43 27.04
CA PRO A 4 -12.82 4.41 25.62
C PRO A 4 -11.66 4.67 24.66
N ASP A 5 -10.75 5.59 25.00
CA ASP A 5 -9.55 5.84 24.17
C ASP A 5 -8.66 4.60 24.08
N GLY A 6 -8.44 3.92 25.21
CA GLY A 6 -7.66 2.70 25.28
C GLY A 6 -8.26 1.56 24.45
N LEU A 7 -9.57 1.38 24.52
CA LEU A 7 -10.29 0.36 23.75
C LEU A 7 -10.25 0.66 22.24
N ALA A 8 -10.47 1.92 21.85
CA ALA A 8 -10.42 2.33 20.44
C ALA A 8 -9.02 2.17 19.84
N LEU A 9 -7.97 2.51 20.61
CA LEU A 9 -6.59 2.31 20.22
C LEU A 9 -6.25 0.81 20.10
N ALA A 10 -6.70 -0.01 21.03
CA ALA A 10 -6.53 -1.46 20.96
C ALA A 10 -7.20 -2.05 19.71
N LEU A 11 -8.42 -1.59 19.39
CA LEU A 11 -9.11 -1.96 18.16
C LEU A 11 -8.34 -1.54 16.92
N PHE A 12 -7.77 -0.32 16.91
CA PHE A 12 -6.93 0.17 15.83
C PHE A 12 -5.73 -0.75 15.59
N VAL A 13 -4.97 -1.05 16.65
CA VAL A 13 -3.78 -1.92 16.57
C VAL A 13 -4.18 -3.33 16.12
N LEU A 14 -5.26 -3.87 16.66
CA LEU A 14 -5.79 -5.18 16.26
C LEU A 14 -6.11 -5.21 14.76
N CYS A 15 -6.88 -4.26 14.25
CA CYS A 15 -7.23 -4.18 12.83
C CYS A 15 -5.99 -3.98 11.94
N TRP A 16 -5.03 -3.15 12.37
CA TRP A 16 -3.78 -2.96 11.65
C TRP A 16 -3.00 -4.26 11.50
N LEU A 17 -2.81 -4.98 12.60
CA LEU A 17 -2.04 -6.24 12.62
C LEU A 17 -2.81 -7.40 11.98
N ALA A 18 -4.12 -7.49 12.23
CA ALA A 18 -4.96 -8.58 11.73
C ALA A 18 -5.24 -8.51 10.23
N TYR A 19 -5.10 -7.33 9.59
CA TYR A 19 -5.42 -7.16 8.18
C TYR A 19 -4.64 -8.10 7.26
N GLY A 20 -3.33 -8.22 7.43
CA GLY A 20 -2.48 -9.10 6.63
C GLY A 20 -2.85 -10.57 6.77
N PRO A 21 -2.85 -11.14 7.99
CA PRO A 21 -3.28 -12.50 8.24
C PRO A 21 -4.69 -12.82 7.76
N LEU A 22 -5.64 -11.90 7.97
CA LEU A 22 -7.01 -12.07 7.51
C LEU A 22 -7.10 -12.15 5.98
N LEU A 23 -6.40 -11.27 5.26
CA LEU A 23 -6.34 -11.34 3.80
C LEU A 23 -5.72 -12.63 3.32
N ALA A 24 -4.64 -13.10 3.94
CA ALA A 24 -4.02 -14.38 3.59
C ALA A 24 -5.00 -15.56 3.80
N LEU A 25 -5.82 -15.51 4.85
CA LEU A 25 -6.85 -16.51 5.11
C LEU A 25 -7.99 -16.44 4.09
N LEU A 26 -8.46 -15.24 3.76
CA LEU A 26 -9.50 -15.03 2.74
C LEU A 26 -9.01 -15.43 1.34
N ALA A 27 -7.75 -15.14 1.04
CA ALA A 27 -7.12 -15.49 -0.23
C ALA A 27 -7.08 -17.01 -0.46
N ARG A 28 -6.86 -17.80 0.59
CA ARG A 28 -6.91 -19.27 0.52
C ARG A 28 -8.28 -19.81 0.12
N ARG A 29 -9.37 -19.11 0.46
CA ARG A 29 -10.75 -19.55 0.21
C ARG A 29 -11.33 -19.01 -1.09
N SER A 30 -11.08 -17.76 -1.42
CA SER A 30 -11.75 -17.06 -2.54
C SER A 30 -10.81 -16.30 -3.48
N GLY A 31 -9.49 -16.34 -3.22
CA GLY A 31 -8.50 -15.49 -3.89
C GLY A 31 -8.55 -14.04 -3.39
N SER A 32 -7.47 -13.31 -3.55
CA SER A 32 -7.45 -11.86 -3.31
C SER A 32 -7.01 -11.13 -4.58
N LEU A 33 -7.46 -9.88 -4.73
CA LEU A 33 -7.03 -9.02 -5.84
C LEU A 33 -5.49 -8.98 -5.95
N ASN A 34 -4.81 -8.93 -4.81
CA ASN A 34 -3.36 -8.84 -4.78
C ASN A 34 -2.69 -10.12 -5.30
N ASP A 35 -3.22 -11.31 -4.92
CA ASP A 35 -2.70 -12.60 -5.39
C ASP A 35 -3.03 -12.83 -6.88
N ASP A 36 -4.23 -12.44 -7.30
CA ASP A 36 -4.62 -12.53 -8.71
C ASP A 36 -3.71 -11.63 -9.58
N MET A 37 -3.35 -10.44 -9.07
CA MET A 37 -2.40 -9.53 -9.74
C MET A 37 -0.96 -10.07 -9.82
N LEU A 38 -0.53 -10.95 -8.91
CA LEU A 38 0.79 -11.60 -9.04
C LEU A 38 0.89 -12.38 -10.35
N VAL A 39 -0.18 -13.11 -10.71
CA VAL A 39 -0.25 -13.88 -11.96
C VAL A 39 -0.27 -12.96 -13.19
N VAL A 40 -1.05 -11.88 -13.15
CA VAL A 40 -1.12 -10.90 -14.25
C VAL A 40 0.23 -10.24 -14.50
N ARG A 41 0.93 -9.86 -13.44
CA ARG A 41 2.27 -9.24 -13.53
C ARG A 41 3.31 -10.24 -14.04
N ARG A 42 3.24 -11.49 -13.60
CA ARG A 42 4.09 -12.57 -14.12
C ARG A 42 3.87 -12.76 -15.63
N ALA A 43 2.60 -12.81 -16.07
CA ALA A 43 2.26 -12.91 -17.49
C ALA A 43 2.80 -11.70 -18.28
N TRP A 44 2.74 -10.47 -17.72
CA TRP A 44 3.33 -9.30 -18.35
C TRP A 44 4.85 -9.45 -18.51
N MET A 45 5.57 -9.87 -17.47
CA MET A 45 7.03 -10.02 -17.54
C MET A 45 7.42 -11.15 -18.51
N MET A 46 6.67 -12.25 -18.58
CA MET A 46 6.87 -13.27 -19.61
C MET A 46 6.67 -12.70 -21.02
N ALA A 47 5.56 -12.01 -21.26
CA ALA A 47 5.30 -11.39 -22.55
C ALA A 47 6.36 -10.37 -22.96
N MET A 48 6.96 -9.65 -21.98
CA MET A 48 8.05 -8.69 -22.22
C MET A 48 9.29 -9.36 -22.80
N THR A 49 9.62 -10.59 -22.39
CA THR A 49 10.81 -11.31 -22.91
C THR A 49 10.73 -11.69 -24.38
N HIS A 50 9.52 -11.76 -24.94
CA HIS A 50 9.27 -12.06 -26.36
C HIS A 50 9.25 -10.81 -27.25
N ARG A 51 9.32 -9.59 -26.67
CA ARG A 51 9.25 -8.34 -27.43
C ARG A 51 10.66 -7.91 -27.87
N GLU A 52 10.81 -7.59 -29.14
CA GLU A 52 12.02 -6.98 -29.68
C GLU A 52 12.17 -5.55 -29.15
N VAL A 53 11.05 -4.78 -29.08
CA VAL A 53 11.04 -3.40 -28.64
C VAL A 53 10.33 -3.30 -27.28
N ARG A 54 11.08 -2.98 -26.23
CA ARG A 54 10.62 -2.94 -24.83
C ARG A 54 10.28 -1.52 -24.34
N ILE A 55 10.16 -0.55 -25.25
CA ILE A 55 9.81 0.84 -24.91
C ILE A 55 8.47 0.92 -24.19
N VAL A 56 7.48 0.13 -24.63
CA VAL A 56 6.14 0.12 -23.99
C VAL A 56 6.25 -0.36 -22.54
N ASP A 57 7.04 -1.39 -22.28
CA ASP A 57 7.22 -1.94 -20.92
C ASP A 57 7.90 -0.94 -20.01
N SER A 58 8.94 -0.23 -20.50
CA SER A 58 9.62 0.82 -19.75
C SER A 58 8.70 2.04 -19.47
N GLN A 59 7.85 2.42 -20.43
CA GLN A 59 6.88 3.49 -20.23
C GLN A 59 5.81 3.13 -19.17
N LEU A 60 5.26 1.91 -19.23
CA LEU A 60 4.30 1.43 -18.21
C LEU A 60 4.93 1.40 -16.82
N MET A 61 6.19 0.94 -16.72
CA MET A 61 6.94 1.00 -15.47
C MET A 61 7.16 2.45 -15.02
N GLY A 62 7.56 3.34 -15.93
CA GLY A 62 7.74 4.77 -15.65
C GLY A 62 6.47 5.43 -15.10
N HIS A 63 5.31 5.16 -15.67
CA HIS A 63 4.02 5.64 -15.15
C HIS A 63 3.74 5.12 -13.73
N THR A 64 4.06 3.86 -13.47
CA THR A 64 3.88 3.28 -12.14
C THR A 64 4.82 3.89 -11.11
N ILE A 65 6.09 4.10 -11.47
CA ILE A 65 7.10 4.78 -10.63
C ILE A 65 6.68 6.22 -10.34
N ASN A 66 6.21 6.95 -11.35
CA ASN A 66 5.72 8.32 -11.18
C ASN A 66 4.51 8.39 -10.24
N SER A 67 3.58 7.44 -10.36
CA SER A 67 2.45 7.34 -9.44
C SER A 67 2.92 7.11 -7.99
N ALA A 68 3.87 6.19 -7.78
CA ALA A 68 4.44 5.94 -6.47
C ALA A 68 5.19 7.16 -5.92
N GLY A 69 5.93 7.87 -6.77
CA GLY A 69 6.62 9.12 -6.44
C GLY A 69 5.65 10.22 -6.01
N PHE A 70 4.53 10.37 -6.71
CA PHE A 70 3.47 11.31 -6.32
C PHE A 70 2.92 11.01 -4.93
N PHE A 71 2.60 9.74 -4.64
CA PHE A 71 2.13 9.35 -3.31
C PHE A 71 3.19 9.55 -2.23
N ALA A 72 4.46 9.22 -2.51
CA ALA A 72 5.56 9.44 -1.58
C ALA A 72 5.75 10.93 -1.25
N SER A 73 5.72 11.81 -2.26
CA SER A 73 5.85 13.26 -2.09
C SER A 73 4.68 13.84 -1.29
N THR A 74 3.45 13.45 -1.62
CA THR A 74 2.25 13.86 -0.87
C THR A 74 2.34 13.40 0.58
N ASN A 75 2.83 12.17 0.81
CA ASN A 75 3.00 11.63 2.16
C ASN A 75 4.00 12.44 2.97
N LEU A 76 5.13 12.82 2.35
CA LEU A 76 6.15 13.65 2.99
C LEU A 76 5.58 15.03 3.40
N LEU A 77 4.74 15.65 2.56
CA LEU A 77 4.05 16.90 2.90
C LEU A 77 3.11 16.74 4.09
N LEU A 78 2.35 15.65 4.14
CA LEU A 78 1.47 15.36 5.29
C LEU A 78 2.27 15.10 6.57
N ILE A 79 3.39 14.37 6.47
CA ILE A 79 4.33 14.16 7.59
C ILE A 79 4.85 15.50 8.09
N ALA A 80 5.31 16.39 7.19
CA ALA A 80 5.82 17.70 7.57
C ALA A 80 4.75 18.55 8.27
N ALA A 81 3.50 18.53 7.76
CA ALA A 81 2.38 19.24 8.36
C ALA A 81 2.07 18.74 9.78
N VAL A 82 1.94 17.41 9.96
CA VAL A 82 1.65 16.80 11.27
C VAL A 82 2.83 17.01 12.24
N ALA A 83 4.06 16.84 11.78
CA ALA A 83 5.26 17.07 12.56
C ALA A 83 5.38 18.55 12.97
N GLY A 84 5.03 19.47 12.07
CA GLY A 84 5.00 20.91 12.37
C GLY A 84 4.05 21.27 13.52
N ILE A 85 2.89 20.61 13.60
CA ILE A 85 1.97 20.77 14.73
C ILE A 85 2.53 20.11 15.99
N LEU A 86 3.02 18.87 15.87
CA LEU A 86 3.47 18.07 17.02
C LEU A 86 4.72 18.66 17.69
N PHE A 87 5.66 19.19 16.91
CA PHE A 87 6.93 19.73 17.39
C PHE A 87 7.01 21.26 17.37
N GLY A 88 5.92 21.95 16.95
CA GLY A 88 5.84 23.41 16.86
C GLY A 88 5.65 24.12 18.22
N GLY A 89 5.66 23.36 19.32
CA GLY A 89 5.52 23.88 20.68
C GLY A 89 4.06 24.08 21.11
N ASP A 90 3.90 24.55 22.38
CA ASP A 90 2.57 24.65 23.01
C ASP A 90 1.59 25.54 22.24
N GLN A 91 2.07 26.59 21.61
CA GLN A 91 1.21 27.50 20.84
C GLN A 91 0.60 26.81 19.58
N ALA A 92 1.39 26.01 18.86
CA ALA A 92 0.91 25.25 17.70
C ALA A 92 -0.10 24.18 18.12
N LEU A 93 0.17 23.47 19.21
CA LEU A 93 -0.72 22.45 19.76
C LEU A 93 -2.03 23.05 20.28
N GLN A 94 -1.99 24.19 21.00
CA GLN A 94 -3.17 24.89 21.49
C GLN A 94 -4.01 25.46 20.32
N GLY A 95 -3.36 26.07 19.31
CA GLY A 95 -4.02 26.53 18.10
C GLY A 95 -4.73 25.39 17.36
N PHE A 96 -4.12 24.24 17.26
CA PHE A 96 -4.74 23.05 16.67
C PHE A 96 -5.85 22.46 17.56
N ALA A 97 -5.66 22.43 18.88
CA ALA A 97 -6.65 21.95 19.83
C ALA A 97 -7.96 22.76 19.78
N SER A 98 -7.88 24.06 19.46
CA SER A 98 -9.08 24.92 19.33
C SER A 98 -9.99 24.57 18.16
N VAL A 99 -9.50 23.82 17.19
CA VAL A 99 -10.27 23.30 16.04
C VAL A 99 -10.97 21.97 16.39
N GLY A 100 -10.56 21.28 17.46
CA GLY A 100 -11.13 20.02 17.92
C GLY A 100 -12.50 20.22 18.59
N ALA A 101 -13.33 19.17 18.57
CA ALA A 101 -14.68 19.21 19.13
C ALA A 101 -14.72 19.20 20.68
N GLU A 102 -13.65 18.79 21.35
CA GLU A 102 -13.57 18.66 22.81
C GLU A 102 -12.19 19.11 23.34
N PRO A 103 -12.13 19.75 24.52
CA PRO A 103 -10.87 20.07 25.18
C PRO A 103 -10.15 18.77 25.59
N VAL A 104 -9.01 18.52 24.98
CA VAL A 104 -8.21 17.31 25.19
C VAL A 104 -6.91 17.68 25.90
N PRO A 105 -6.46 16.90 26.91
CA PRO A 105 -5.13 17.11 27.50
C PRO A 105 -4.03 17.07 26.43
N THR A 106 -3.06 17.99 26.49
CA THR A 106 -1.97 18.14 25.53
C THR A 106 -1.28 16.81 25.21
N ARG A 107 -0.94 16.03 26.25
CA ARG A 107 -0.31 14.70 26.08
C ARG A 107 -1.16 13.71 25.25
N LEU A 108 -2.49 13.79 25.36
CA LEU A 108 -3.37 12.91 24.57
C LEU A 108 -3.44 13.40 23.13
N LEU A 109 -3.43 14.72 22.90
CA LEU A 109 -3.35 15.29 21.56
C LEU A 109 -2.04 14.91 20.86
N GLU A 110 -0.91 15.01 21.57
CA GLU A 110 0.39 14.54 21.08
C GLU A 110 0.36 13.06 20.68
N ALA A 111 -0.23 12.20 21.51
CA ALA A 111 -0.37 10.78 21.22
C ALA A 111 -1.23 10.51 19.96
N LYS A 112 -2.32 11.26 19.77
CA LYS A 112 -3.17 11.17 18.59
C LYS A 112 -2.41 11.57 17.32
N LEU A 113 -1.68 12.70 17.35
CA LEU A 113 -0.87 13.16 16.23
C LEU A 113 0.31 12.21 15.95
N ALA A 114 0.95 11.69 17.01
CA ALA A 114 2.03 10.71 16.87
C ALA A 114 1.56 9.42 16.19
N LEU A 115 0.32 8.95 16.46
CA LEU A 115 -0.24 7.80 15.77
C LEU A 115 -0.44 8.08 14.28
N VAL A 116 -0.97 9.24 13.91
CA VAL A 116 -1.11 9.66 12.50
C VAL A 116 0.26 9.71 11.83
N LEU A 117 1.24 10.34 12.49
CA LEU A 117 2.60 10.44 11.99
C LEU A 117 3.25 9.06 11.77
N LEU A 118 3.06 8.14 12.71
CA LEU A 118 3.56 6.76 12.59
C LEU A 118 2.97 6.05 11.36
N CYS A 119 1.66 6.19 11.12
CA CYS A 119 1.01 5.60 9.95
C CYS A 119 1.55 6.17 8.64
N LEU A 120 1.71 7.49 8.58
CA LEU A 120 2.26 8.17 7.40
C LEU A 120 3.73 7.80 7.18
N ALA A 121 4.57 7.80 8.23
CA ALA A 121 5.97 7.43 8.13
C ALA A 121 6.13 5.98 7.64
N ARG A 122 5.34 5.06 8.17
CA ARG A 122 5.32 3.67 7.68
C ARG A 122 4.95 3.60 6.20
N GLY A 123 3.90 4.33 5.78
CA GLY A 123 3.49 4.40 4.38
C GLY A 123 4.57 4.97 3.47
N LEU A 124 5.30 6.01 3.92
CA LEU A 124 6.42 6.61 3.19
C LEU A 124 7.54 5.59 2.95
N LEU A 125 7.92 4.82 3.97
CA LEU A 125 8.94 3.78 3.85
C LEU A 125 8.52 2.71 2.83
N ASP A 126 7.25 2.31 2.82
CA ASP A 126 6.72 1.36 1.85
C ASP A 126 6.75 1.92 0.41
N PHE A 127 6.45 3.21 0.20
CA PHE A 127 6.57 3.85 -1.12
C PHE A 127 8.02 3.95 -1.59
N ILE A 128 8.95 4.37 -0.72
CA ILE A 128 10.38 4.44 -1.04
C ILE A 128 10.89 3.05 -1.44
N TRP A 129 10.54 2.03 -0.67
CA TRP A 129 10.94 0.65 -0.95
C TRP A 129 10.34 0.13 -2.26
N SER A 130 9.08 0.47 -2.53
CA SER A 130 8.42 0.15 -3.81
C SER A 130 9.15 0.76 -5.00
N ILE A 131 9.46 2.06 -4.95
CA ILE A 131 10.17 2.77 -6.01
C ILE A 131 11.54 2.15 -6.26
N ARG A 132 12.30 1.83 -5.22
CA ARG A 132 13.61 1.18 -5.35
C ARG A 132 13.52 -0.16 -6.07
N GLN A 133 12.57 -1.01 -5.69
CA GLN A 133 12.37 -2.31 -6.33
C GLN A 133 11.90 -2.18 -7.78
N MET A 134 11.02 -1.22 -8.09
CA MET A 134 10.61 -0.93 -9.47
C MET A 134 11.79 -0.47 -10.33
N ASN A 135 12.71 0.33 -9.78
CA ASN A 135 13.94 0.73 -10.48
C ASN A 135 14.87 -0.49 -10.74
N TYR A 136 14.94 -1.46 -9.83
CA TYR A 136 15.69 -2.69 -10.09
C TYR A 136 15.04 -3.52 -11.21
N ALA A 137 13.70 -3.63 -11.22
CA ALA A 137 12.99 -4.29 -12.31
C ALA A 137 13.20 -3.58 -13.65
N LEU A 138 13.17 -2.24 -13.65
CA LEU A 138 13.44 -1.44 -14.85
C LEU A 138 14.86 -1.63 -15.38
N ALA A 139 15.86 -1.66 -14.49
CA ALA A 139 17.24 -1.93 -14.85
C ALA A 139 17.40 -3.34 -15.46
N LEU A 140 16.72 -4.34 -14.91
CA LEU A 140 16.72 -5.70 -15.45
C LEU A 140 16.07 -5.75 -16.85
N ILE A 141 14.96 -5.06 -17.07
CA ILE A 141 14.29 -4.95 -18.37
C ILE A 141 15.24 -4.30 -19.41
N GLY A 142 15.94 -3.23 -19.01
CA GLY A 142 16.88 -2.52 -19.88
C GLY A 142 18.15 -3.33 -20.19
N ALA A 143 18.60 -4.15 -19.25
CA ALA A 143 19.79 -5.01 -19.41
C ALA A 143 19.49 -6.33 -20.15
N ALA A 144 18.21 -6.64 -20.38
CA ALA A 144 17.79 -7.92 -20.96
C ALA A 144 18.32 -8.11 -22.39
N PRO A 145 19.16 -9.13 -22.67
CA PRO A 145 19.67 -9.40 -24.00
C PRO A 145 18.58 -9.92 -24.93
N GLU A 146 18.89 -10.03 -26.21
CA GLU A 146 18.08 -10.81 -27.14
C GLU A 146 18.30 -12.30 -26.85
N LEU A 147 17.25 -12.95 -26.38
CA LEU A 147 17.27 -14.36 -26.02
C LEU A 147 16.59 -15.18 -27.13
N HIS A 148 17.26 -16.25 -27.55
CA HIS A 148 16.73 -17.17 -28.57
C HIS A 148 16.13 -18.43 -27.95
N ALA A 149 16.69 -18.92 -26.85
CA ALA A 149 16.20 -20.09 -26.13
C ALA A 149 14.99 -19.73 -25.25
N GLU A 150 13.93 -20.53 -25.31
CA GLU A 150 12.71 -20.31 -24.52
C GLU A 150 12.97 -20.41 -23.01
N ALA A 151 13.83 -21.36 -22.60
CA ALA A 151 14.21 -21.51 -21.18
C ALA A 151 14.89 -20.26 -20.59
N ASP A 152 15.68 -19.53 -21.40
CA ASP A 152 16.32 -18.30 -20.97
C ASP A 152 15.30 -17.15 -20.86
N ARG A 153 14.33 -17.10 -21.78
CA ARG A 153 13.21 -16.12 -21.72
C ARG A 153 12.34 -16.36 -20.50
N GLU A 154 12.00 -17.60 -20.20
CA GLU A 154 11.26 -17.98 -19.02
C GLU A 154 12.00 -17.56 -17.73
N SER A 155 13.30 -17.86 -17.66
CA SER A 155 14.15 -17.51 -16.52
C SER A 155 14.23 -16.00 -16.30
N LEU A 156 14.38 -15.21 -17.37
CA LEU A 156 14.40 -13.75 -17.29
C LEU A 156 13.04 -13.18 -16.88
N GLY A 157 11.93 -13.71 -17.45
CA GLY A 157 10.58 -13.31 -17.11
C GLY A 157 10.25 -13.57 -15.64
N GLU A 158 10.65 -14.73 -15.09
CA GLU A 158 10.50 -15.03 -13.65
C GLU A 158 11.34 -14.09 -12.79
N ALA A 159 12.58 -13.81 -13.16
CA ALA A 159 13.43 -12.87 -12.44
C ALA A 159 12.81 -11.46 -12.41
N ALA A 160 12.30 -10.97 -13.54
CA ALA A 160 11.63 -9.68 -13.62
C ALA A 160 10.33 -9.65 -12.79
N ALA A 161 9.52 -10.71 -12.85
CA ALA A 161 8.31 -10.83 -12.05
C ALA A 161 8.61 -10.89 -10.54
N SER A 162 9.71 -11.55 -10.15
CA SER A 162 10.13 -11.66 -8.75
C SER A 162 10.58 -10.31 -8.15
N LEU A 163 11.00 -9.36 -8.97
CA LEU A 163 11.28 -7.96 -8.57
C LEU A 163 10.01 -7.11 -8.59
N LEU A 164 9.20 -7.21 -9.64
CA LEU A 164 8.02 -6.38 -9.82
C LEU A 164 6.91 -6.69 -8.80
N ASN A 165 6.69 -7.95 -8.47
CA ASN A 165 5.61 -8.36 -7.58
C ASN A 165 5.76 -7.79 -6.16
N PRO A 166 6.91 -7.92 -5.46
CA PRO A 166 7.09 -7.29 -4.16
C PRO A 166 7.09 -5.76 -4.23
N ALA A 167 7.57 -5.16 -5.33
CA ALA A 167 7.54 -3.71 -5.54
C ALA A 167 6.11 -3.17 -5.50
N LEU A 168 5.20 -3.75 -6.28
CA LEU A 168 3.80 -3.31 -6.34
C LEU A 168 2.99 -3.74 -5.11
N SER A 169 3.41 -4.80 -4.41
CA SER A 169 2.86 -5.16 -3.11
C SER A 169 3.24 -4.11 -2.05
N ALA A 170 4.48 -3.63 -2.05
CA ALA A 170 4.92 -2.53 -1.18
C ALA A 170 4.17 -1.23 -1.48
N PHE A 171 3.94 -0.88 -2.77
CA PHE A 171 3.08 0.24 -3.15
C PHE A 171 1.68 0.12 -2.53
N SER A 172 1.06 -1.05 -2.64
CA SER A 172 -0.26 -1.30 -2.05
C SER A 172 -0.25 -1.19 -0.52
N GLN A 173 0.86 -1.54 0.14
CA GLN A 173 1.04 -1.36 1.58
C GLN A 173 1.16 0.12 1.96
N GLY A 174 1.91 0.92 1.19
CA GLY A 174 2.00 2.37 1.36
C GLY A 174 0.63 3.04 1.26
N VAL A 175 -0.16 2.70 0.23
CA VAL A 175 -1.54 3.19 0.08
C VAL A 175 -2.40 2.80 1.28
N ARG A 176 -2.26 1.59 1.81
CA ARG A 176 -2.96 1.16 3.03
C ARG A 176 -2.60 2.05 4.23
N GLY A 177 -1.34 2.47 4.34
CA GLY A 177 -0.88 3.42 5.35
C GLY A 177 -1.72 4.69 5.39
N TYR A 178 -2.10 5.25 4.23
CA TYR A 178 -2.98 6.41 4.15
C TYR A 178 -4.37 6.16 4.75
N TYR A 179 -4.98 5.01 4.46
CA TYR A 179 -6.30 4.69 5.01
C TYR A 179 -6.25 4.59 6.52
N PHE A 180 -5.22 3.98 7.08
CA PHE A 180 -5.04 3.91 8.52
C PHE A 180 -4.67 5.27 9.13
N ALA A 181 -3.92 6.12 8.43
CA ALA A 181 -3.67 7.48 8.88
C ALA A 181 -4.95 8.31 8.95
N LEU A 182 -5.86 8.17 7.97
CA LEU A 182 -7.19 8.80 8.02
C LEU A 182 -8.03 8.29 9.18
N ALA A 183 -8.03 6.98 9.45
CA ALA A 183 -8.70 6.41 10.62
C ALA A 183 -8.09 6.95 11.93
N ALA A 184 -6.74 7.05 12.02
CA ALA A 184 -6.05 7.63 13.17
C ALA A 184 -6.40 9.12 13.35
N ALA A 185 -6.49 9.89 12.24
CA ALA A 185 -6.88 11.29 12.29
C ALA A 185 -8.32 11.49 12.81
N ALA A 186 -9.22 10.54 12.58
CA ALA A 186 -10.57 10.58 13.14
C ALA A 186 -10.57 10.58 14.69
N TRP A 187 -9.49 10.11 15.34
CA TRP A 187 -9.35 10.18 16.79
C TRP A 187 -9.31 11.61 17.32
N LEU A 188 -8.95 12.58 16.50
CA LEU A 188 -8.99 14.00 16.87
C LEU A 188 -10.40 14.47 17.27
N PHE A 189 -11.43 13.83 16.70
CA PHE A 189 -12.83 14.10 16.98
C PHE A 189 -13.43 13.23 18.11
N GLY A 190 -12.62 12.36 18.73
CA GLY A 190 -13.02 11.50 19.83
C GLY A 190 -12.77 10.00 19.58
N SER A 191 -12.79 9.21 20.65
CA SER A 191 -12.52 7.76 20.61
C SER A 191 -13.53 6.99 19.77
N LEU A 192 -14.81 7.42 19.78
CA LEU A 192 -15.86 6.82 18.96
C LEU A 192 -15.55 6.96 17.46
N TRP A 193 -15.06 8.13 17.04
CA TRP A 193 -14.71 8.38 15.64
C TRP A 193 -13.49 7.57 15.21
N LEU A 194 -12.51 7.34 16.11
CA LEU A 194 -11.44 6.40 15.85
C LEU A 194 -11.97 4.98 15.58
N ALA A 195 -12.84 4.48 16.46
CA ALA A 195 -13.42 3.14 16.32
C ALA A 195 -14.21 2.99 15.02
N ILE A 196 -15.08 3.96 14.71
CA ILE A 196 -15.86 3.99 13.45
C ILE A 196 -14.91 4.04 12.25
N GLY A 197 -13.93 4.93 12.26
CA GLY A 197 -12.95 5.11 11.19
C GLY A 197 -12.15 3.83 10.92
N VAL A 198 -11.68 3.16 11.96
CA VAL A 198 -10.93 1.90 11.84
C VAL A 198 -11.78 0.80 11.23
N VAL A 199 -13.00 0.60 11.73
CA VAL A 199 -13.92 -0.44 11.22
C VAL A 199 -14.27 -0.13 9.76
N ALA A 200 -14.61 1.12 9.44
CA ALA A 200 -14.92 1.53 8.07
C ALA A 200 -13.76 1.29 7.11
N VAL A 201 -12.55 1.71 7.48
CA VAL A 201 -11.34 1.49 6.69
C VAL A 201 -11.06 -0.01 6.52
N PHE A 202 -11.14 -0.78 7.60
CA PHE A 202 -10.92 -2.22 7.56
C PHE A 202 -11.90 -2.93 6.62
N CYS A 203 -13.20 -2.66 6.76
CA CYS A 203 -14.25 -3.20 5.90
C CYS A 203 -14.05 -2.78 4.43
N LEU A 204 -13.73 -1.51 4.17
CA LEU A 204 -13.47 -0.99 2.83
C LEU A 204 -12.29 -1.72 2.18
N LEU A 205 -11.18 -1.88 2.91
CA LEU A 205 -9.98 -2.54 2.40
C LEU A 205 -10.23 -4.03 2.11
N VAL A 206 -10.95 -4.74 2.99
CA VAL A 206 -11.34 -6.15 2.78
C VAL A 206 -12.27 -6.27 1.58
N TRP A 207 -13.30 -5.43 1.48
CA TRP A 207 -14.22 -5.43 0.34
C TRP A 207 -13.49 -5.17 -0.98
N ARG A 208 -12.57 -4.20 -1.03
CA ARG A 208 -11.77 -3.91 -2.24
C ARG A 208 -10.96 -5.11 -2.70
N GLN A 209 -10.42 -5.88 -1.79
CA GLN A 209 -9.58 -7.05 -2.09
C GLN A 209 -10.40 -8.27 -2.49
N ALA A 210 -11.57 -8.49 -1.87
CA ALA A 210 -12.32 -9.73 -2.02
C ALA A 210 -13.48 -9.62 -3.04
N ALA A 211 -14.23 -8.50 -3.06
CA ALA A 211 -15.54 -8.41 -3.68
C ALA A 211 -15.74 -7.23 -4.64
N SER A 212 -14.75 -6.35 -4.79
CA SER A 212 -14.87 -5.19 -5.69
C SER A 212 -15.04 -5.61 -7.16
N PRO A 213 -15.63 -4.76 -8.02
CA PRO A 213 -15.67 -5.00 -9.46
C PRO A 213 -14.28 -5.24 -10.06
N ALA A 214 -13.26 -4.49 -9.59
CA ALA A 214 -11.88 -4.67 -9.98
C ALA A 214 -11.34 -6.06 -9.60
N ALA A 215 -11.62 -6.54 -8.37
CA ALA A 215 -11.20 -7.87 -7.94
C ALA A 215 -11.81 -8.98 -8.81
N ARG A 216 -13.09 -8.82 -9.20
CA ARG A 216 -13.74 -9.78 -10.11
C ARG A 216 -13.13 -9.76 -11.50
N ALA A 217 -12.86 -8.58 -12.06
CA ALA A 217 -12.26 -8.43 -13.39
C ALA A 217 -10.84 -9.02 -13.44
N VAL A 218 -10.00 -8.71 -12.43
CA VAL A 218 -8.63 -9.24 -12.34
C VAL A 218 -8.64 -10.77 -12.16
N ARG A 219 -9.57 -11.32 -11.39
CA ARG A 219 -9.74 -12.77 -11.24
C ARG A 219 -10.13 -13.44 -12.56
N ALA A 220 -10.99 -12.81 -13.35
CA ALA A 220 -11.32 -13.30 -14.69
C ALA A 220 -10.09 -13.26 -15.61
N SER A 221 -9.31 -12.17 -15.60
CA SER A 221 -8.06 -12.05 -16.36
C SER A 221 -7.02 -13.10 -15.94
N ARG A 222 -6.87 -13.37 -14.63
CA ARG A 222 -6.01 -14.44 -14.14
C ARG A 222 -6.36 -15.80 -14.77
N ARG A 223 -7.65 -16.16 -14.78
CA ARG A 223 -8.10 -17.44 -15.35
C ARG A 223 -7.76 -17.60 -16.83
N LEU A 224 -7.69 -16.49 -17.57
CA LEU A 224 -7.31 -16.49 -18.99
C LEU A 224 -5.79 -16.60 -19.17
N LEU A 225 -5.02 -15.99 -18.29
CA LEU A 225 -3.56 -15.89 -18.43
C LEU A 225 -2.81 -17.08 -17.81
N GLU A 226 -3.30 -17.62 -16.70
CA GLU A 226 -2.63 -18.67 -15.92
C GLU A 226 -2.34 -19.95 -16.73
N PRO A 227 -3.24 -20.45 -17.64
CA PRO A 227 -2.96 -21.61 -18.46
C PRO A 227 -1.82 -21.44 -19.47
N HIS A 228 -1.45 -20.19 -19.81
CA HIS A 228 -0.40 -19.85 -20.77
C HIS A 228 0.95 -19.61 -20.09
N LEU A 229 1.02 -19.70 -18.77
CA LEU A 229 2.26 -19.54 -18.03
C LEU A 229 2.98 -20.88 -17.83
N PRO A 230 4.33 -20.87 -17.84
CA PRO A 230 5.11 -22.06 -17.51
C PRO A 230 4.72 -22.59 -16.12
N LYS A 231 4.63 -23.91 -15.99
CA LYS A 231 4.40 -24.56 -14.70
C LYS A 231 5.64 -24.36 -13.82
N ARG A 232 5.44 -23.94 -12.59
CA ARG A 232 6.51 -23.85 -11.58
C ARG A 232 6.94 -25.23 -11.15
#